data_33b4c7ee67f298fa7fd0c5997bf9e866
#
_entry.id   33b4c7ee67f298fa7fd0c5997bf9e866
#
_cell.length_a   1.000
_cell.length_b   1.000
_cell.length_c   1.000
_cell.angle_alpha   90.00
_cell.angle_beta   90.00
_cell.angle_gamma   90.00
#
_symmetry.space_group_name_H-M   'P 1'
#
loop_
_entity.id
_entity.type
_entity.pdbx_description
1 polymer ?
#
loop_
_entity_poly.entity_id
_entity_poly.type
_entity_poly.pdbx_seq_one_letter_code
_entity_poly.pdbx_strand_id
1 'polypeptide(L)'
;MRIVLIGYGKMGKEIEKIALSRGHQIVAKIDIHNNSDLEQMSLKNVDVAIEFSNPASAYQNILSCIQKQIPIVSGTTGWLDKKTEIEELTSKHQSTFFYASNYSIGVNLFFQLNKFLARLMNPHKEYEIYTNEIHHLEKKDSPSGTAITLAEGIIGEYPEKNAWVNNQIPNADEIAIWSQRESIIPGTHTIKYISHVDQIEMTHEAFSREGFALGAVIAAEWVKDKKGVLGMEDLLKL
;
A
#
# COMPACT_ATOMS: atom_id res chain seq x y z
N MET A 1 -16.41 -12.44 10.17
CA MET A 1 -17.10 -11.42 9.34
C MET A 1 -17.50 -12.04 8.01
N ARG A 2 -18.50 -11.48 7.38
CA ARG A 2 -18.95 -11.79 6.02
C ARG A 2 -18.25 -10.80 5.07
N ILE A 3 -17.33 -11.30 4.29
CA ILE A 3 -16.46 -10.50 3.40
C ILE A 3 -16.88 -10.73 1.95
N VAL A 4 -17.03 -9.65 1.18
CA VAL A 4 -17.09 -9.71 -0.27
C VAL A 4 -15.72 -9.33 -0.85
N LEU A 5 -15.21 -10.14 -1.77
CA LEU A 5 -13.99 -9.86 -2.52
C LEU A 5 -14.36 -9.26 -3.88
N ILE A 6 -13.84 -8.08 -4.16
CA ILE A 6 -14.00 -7.40 -5.45
C ILE A 6 -12.65 -7.40 -6.16
N GLY A 7 -12.57 -8.15 -7.24
CA GLY A 7 -11.33 -8.55 -7.88
C GLY A 7 -10.83 -9.90 -7.35
N TYR A 8 -10.88 -10.94 -8.19
CA TYR A 8 -10.51 -12.30 -7.81
C TYR A 8 -9.29 -12.82 -8.59
N GLY A 9 -8.31 -11.94 -8.79
CA GLY A 9 -7.00 -12.25 -9.35
C GLY A 9 -6.03 -12.88 -8.33
N LYS A 10 -4.72 -12.68 -8.53
CA LYS A 10 -3.67 -13.21 -7.65
C LYS A 10 -3.85 -12.75 -6.19
N MET A 11 -4.12 -11.45 -5.97
CA MET A 11 -4.33 -10.89 -4.63
C MET A 11 -5.63 -11.37 -4.00
N GLY A 12 -6.75 -11.35 -4.74
CA GLY A 12 -8.04 -11.81 -4.21
C GLY A 12 -8.01 -13.25 -3.72
N LYS A 13 -7.31 -14.15 -4.42
CA LYS A 13 -7.11 -15.55 -4.00
C LYS A 13 -6.28 -15.68 -2.72
N GLU A 14 -5.25 -14.88 -2.56
CA GLU A 14 -4.43 -14.89 -1.35
C GLU A 14 -5.19 -14.28 -0.16
N ILE A 15 -5.93 -13.20 -0.38
CA ILE A 15 -6.83 -12.60 0.63
C ILE A 15 -7.89 -13.61 1.09
N GLU A 16 -8.51 -14.35 0.17
CA GLU A 16 -9.48 -15.40 0.51
C GLU A 16 -8.87 -16.43 1.47
N LYS A 17 -7.71 -16.99 1.11
CA LYS A 17 -7.02 -17.99 1.91
C LYS A 17 -6.77 -17.49 3.34
N ILE A 18 -6.28 -16.27 3.48
CA ILE A 18 -6.00 -15.67 4.79
C ILE A 18 -7.31 -15.38 5.54
N ALA A 19 -8.31 -14.81 4.89
CA ALA A 19 -9.60 -14.52 5.50
C ALA A 19 -10.26 -15.80 6.07
N LEU A 20 -10.24 -16.89 5.29
CA LEU A 20 -10.77 -18.19 5.74
C LEU A 20 -9.97 -18.75 6.91
N SER A 21 -8.64 -18.70 6.89
CA SER A 21 -7.79 -19.18 8.00
C SER A 21 -8.01 -18.39 9.29
N ARG A 22 -8.46 -17.13 9.19
CA ARG A 22 -8.80 -16.25 10.32
C ARG A 22 -10.27 -16.37 10.76
N GLY A 23 -11.02 -17.35 10.20
CA GLY A 23 -12.41 -17.63 10.59
C GLY A 23 -13.44 -16.69 9.97
N HIS A 24 -13.11 -15.99 8.87
CA HIS A 24 -14.06 -15.17 8.13
C HIS A 24 -14.78 -15.99 7.05
N GLN A 25 -15.93 -15.50 6.61
CA GLN A 25 -16.71 -16.10 5.52
C GLN A 25 -16.61 -15.22 4.28
N ILE A 26 -16.24 -15.80 3.15
CA ILE A 26 -16.35 -15.15 1.84
C ILE A 26 -17.75 -15.38 1.29
N VAL A 27 -18.56 -14.33 1.28
CA VAL A 27 -19.97 -14.42 0.87
C VAL A 27 -20.18 -14.20 -0.62
N ALA A 28 -19.24 -13.50 -1.29
CA ALA A 28 -19.22 -13.37 -2.73
C ALA A 28 -17.82 -13.04 -3.24
N LYS A 29 -17.57 -13.38 -4.50
CA LYS A 29 -16.37 -13.07 -5.26
C LYS A 29 -16.82 -12.36 -6.53
N ILE A 30 -16.56 -11.06 -6.61
CA ILE A 30 -16.96 -10.21 -7.72
C ILE A 30 -15.78 -10.09 -8.68
N ASP A 31 -16.01 -10.36 -9.95
CA ASP A 31 -15.03 -10.23 -11.01
C ASP A 31 -15.70 -9.63 -12.27
N ILE A 32 -14.97 -9.48 -13.35
CA ILE A 32 -15.45 -8.88 -14.62
C ILE A 32 -16.69 -9.59 -15.18
N HIS A 33 -16.88 -10.87 -14.88
CA HIS A 33 -17.98 -11.69 -15.40
C HIS A 33 -19.27 -11.62 -14.58
N ASN A 34 -19.22 -11.11 -13.33
CA ASN A 34 -20.37 -11.04 -12.43
C ASN A 34 -20.44 -9.72 -11.64
N ASN A 35 -19.95 -8.65 -12.23
CA ASN A 35 -19.91 -7.33 -11.55
C ASN A 35 -21.32 -6.84 -11.13
N SER A 36 -22.37 -7.26 -11.82
CA SER A 36 -23.77 -6.97 -11.46
C SER A 36 -24.17 -7.55 -10.08
N ASP A 37 -23.49 -8.59 -9.60
CA ASP A 37 -23.78 -9.19 -8.29
C ASP A 37 -23.47 -8.21 -7.14
N LEU A 38 -22.58 -7.23 -7.36
CA LEU A 38 -22.32 -6.17 -6.40
C LEU A 38 -23.57 -5.33 -6.09
N GLU A 39 -24.51 -5.22 -7.02
CA GLU A 39 -25.77 -4.52 -6.84
C GLU A 39 -26.66 -5.17 -5.79
N GLN A 40 -26.54 -6.49 -5.61
CA GLN A 40 -27.32 -7.26 -4.64
C GLN A 40 -26.72 -7.23 -3.21
N MET A 41 -25.50 -6.72 -3.06
CA MET A 41 -24.83 -6.64 -1.76
C MET A 41 -25.42 -5.51 -0.91
N SER A 42 -25.49 -5.74 0.40
CA SER A 42 -25.97 -4.77 1.40
C SER A 42 -25.41 -5.12 2.77
N LEU A 43 -25.52 -4.22 3.75
CA LEU A 43 -25.14 -4.47 5.15
C LEU A 43 -25.90 -5.63 5.79
N LYS A 44 -27.00 -6.12 5.21
CA LYS A 44 -27.70 -7.30 5.70
C LYS A 44 -26.93 -8.60 5.45
N ASN A 45 -26.13 -8.64 4.40
CA ASN A 45 -25.40 -9.85 3.96
C ASN A 45 -23.88 -9.67 3.87
N VAL A 46 -23.35 -8.45 3.99
CA VAL A 46 -21.91 -8.14 3.91
C VAL A 46 -21.51 -7.25 5.09
N ASP A 47 -20.41 -7.58 5.75
CA ASP A 47 -19.84 -6.77 6.83
C ASP A 47 -18.76 -5.80 6.29
N VAL A 48 -17.98 -6.23 5.27
CA VAL A 48 -16.91 -5.43 4.65
C VAL A 48 -16.63 -5.93 3.24
N ALA A 49 -16.22 -5.02 2.36
CA ALA A 49 -15.71 -5.30 1.02
C ALA A 49 -14.17 -5.15 1.01
N ILE A 50 -13.47 -6.07 0.33
CA ILE A 50 -12.04 -5.94 0.04
C ILE A 50 -11.88 -5.88 -1.47
N GLU A 51 -11.33 -4.76 -1.99
CA GLU A 51 -11.26 -4.43 -3.40
C GLU A 51 -9.81 -4.43 -3.89
N PHE A 52 -9.48 -5.38 -4.79
CA PHE A 52 -8.21 -5.49 -5.50
C PHE A 52 -8.50 -5.89 -6.95
N SER A 53 -9.03 -4.96 -7.73
CA SER A 53 -9.44 -5.20 -9.12
C SER A 53 -8.46 -4.58 -10.14
N ASN A 54 -8.90 -3.59 -10.89
CA ASN A 54 -8.11 -2.86 -11.87
C ASN A 54 -8.50 -1.36 -11.85
N PRO A 55 -7.63 -0.47 -12.36
CA PRO A 55 -7.84 0.98 -12.31
C PRO A 55 -9.17 1.44 -12.93
N ALA A 56 -9.60 0.78 -14.02
CA ALA A 56 -10.80 1.19 -14.76
C ALA A 56 -12.11 0.91 -14.00
N SER A 57 -12.13 -0.12 -13.12
CA SER A 57 -13.32 -0.52 -12.36
C SER A 57 -13.29 -0.09 -10.90
N ALA A 58 -12.12 0.21 -10.33
CA ALA A 58 -11.95 0.48 -8.91
C ALA A 58 -12.86 1.61 -8.40
N TYR A 59 -12.87 2.75 -9.09
CA TYR A 59 -13.73 3.88 -8.72
C TYR A 59 -15.19 3.48 -8.58
N GLN A 60 -15.75 2.78 -9.58
CA GLN A 60 -17.16 2.39 -9.58
C GLN A 60 -17.47 1.35 -8.49
N ASN A 61 -16.56 0.42 -8.25
CA ASN A 61 -16.67 -0.58 -7.19
C ASN A 61 -16.72 0.10 -5.81
N ILE A 62 -15.81 1.03 -5.58
CA ILE A 62 -15.71 1.80 -4.33
C ILE A 62 -16.98 2.64 -4.13
N LEU A 63 -17.40 3.38 -5.15
CA LEU A 63 -18.59 4.21 -5.13
C LEU A 63 -19.85 3.39 -4.77
N SER A 64 -20.03 2.23 -5.39
CA SER A 64 -21.15 1.34 -5.11
C SER A 64 -21.17 0.89 -3.64
N CYS A 65 -20.02 0.55 -3.05
CA CYS A 65 -19.93 0.19 -1.64
C CYS A 65 -20.25 1.37 -0.72
N ILE A 66 -19.73 2.57 -1.02
CA ILE A 66 -19.96 3.78 -0.24
C ILE A 66 -21.47 4.13 -0.23
N GLN A 67 -22.13 4.12 -1.38
CA GLN A 67 -23.57 4.40 -1.50
C GLN A 67 -24.43 3.42 -0.70
N LYS A 68 -23.98 2.18 -0.57
CA LYS A 68 -24.64 1.12 0.22
C LYS A 68 -24.19 1.10 1.68
N GLN A 69 -23.30 2.01 2.07
CA GLN A 69 -22.68 2.11 3.40
C GLN A 69 -21.89 0.85 3.81
N ILE A 70 -21.50 0.00 2.85
CA ILE A 70 -20.64 -1.16 3.08
C ILE A 70 -19.21 -0.64 3.29
N PRO A 71 -18.56 -0.88 4.45
CA PRO A 71 -17.16 -0.56 4.65
C PRO A 71 -16.31 -1.18 3.55
N ILE A 72 -15.40 -0.40 2.96
CA ILE A 72 -14.54 -0.89 1.86
C ILE A 72 -13.07 -0.63 2.14
N VAL A 73 -12.26 -1.67 1.92
CA VAL A 73 -10.79 -1.68 1.97
C VAL A 73 -10.29 -1.84 0.54
N SER A 74 -9.69 -0.80 -0.05
CA SER A 74 -9.24 -0.82 -1.45
C SER A 74 -7.73 -0.72 -1.57
N GLY A 75 -7.13 -1.62 -2.37
CA GLY A 75 -5.71 -1.66 -2.71
C GLY A 75 -5.43 -1.46 -4.20
N THR A 76 -6.43 -1.23 -5.01
CA THR A 76 -6.22 -0.92 -6.44
C THR A 76 -5.60 0.46 -6.59
N THR A 77 -4.55 0.57 -7.39
CA THR A 77 -3.87 1.83 -7.74
C THR A 77 -4.28 2.30 -9.14
N GLY A 78 -3.86 3.53 -9.54
CA GLY A 78 -4.08 4.06 -10.90
C GLY A 78 -5.47 4.64 -11.17
N TRP A 79 -6.24 4.98 -10.12
CA TRP A 79 -7.55 5.66 -10.19
C TRP A 79 -7.61 6.91 -9.28
N LEU A 80 -6.50 7.30 -8.69
CA LEU A 80 -6.41 8.29 -7.60
C LEU A 80 -6.74 9.73 -8.03
N ASP A 81 -6.83 10.00 -9.30
CA ASP A 81 -7.39 11.25 -9.86
C ASP A 81 -8.82 11.53 -9.37
N LYS A 82 -9.56 10.48 -8.99
CA LYS A 82 -10.92 10.55 -8.42
C LYS A 82 -10.97 10.31 -6.89
N LYS A 83 -9.83 10.27 -6.22
CA LYS A 83 -9.77 9.96 -4.78
C LYS A 83 -10.51 11.00 -3.94
N THR A 84 -10.31 12.28 -4.23
CA THR A 84 -10.99 13.38 -3.50
C THR A 84 -12.51 13.27 -3.59
N GLU A 85 -13.06 12.93 -4.75
CA GLU A 85 -14.49 12.71 -4.92
C GLU A 85 -15.01 11.56 -4.04
N ILE A 86 -14.26 10.45 -3.97
CA ILE A 86 -14.58 9.31 -3.11
C ILE A 86 -14.56 9.70 -1.62
N GLU A 87 -13.60 10.52 -1.20
CA GLU A 87 -13.48 11.00 0.18
C GLU A 87 -14.68 11.89 0.58
N GLU A 88 -15.11 12.79 -0.31
CA GLU A 88 -16.30 13.62 -0.11
C GLU A 88 -17.56 12.75 -0.02
N LEU A 89 -17.73 11.80 -0.94
CA LEU A 89 -18.86 10.88 -0.94
C LEU A 89 -18.88 9.96 0.29
N THR A 90 -17.72 9.52 0.76
CA THR A 90 -17.60 8.76 2.01
C THR A 90 -18.16 9.52 3.19
N SER A 91 -17.79 10.79 3.31
CA SER A 91 -18.28 11.68 4.36
C SER A 91 -19.79 11.93 4.23
N LYS A 92 -20.26 12.23 3.02
CA LYS A 92 -21.69 12.49 2.72
C LYS A 92 -22.58 11.29 3.05
N HIS A 93 -22.14 10.07 2.73
CA HIS A 93 -22.88 8.83 2.98
C HIS A 93 -22.66 8.25 4.38
N GLN A 94 -21.82 8.89 5.22
CA GLN A 94 -21.40 8.37 6.52
C GLN A 94 -20.89 6.91 6.42
N SER A 95 -20.15 6.63 5.34
CA SER A 95 -19.60 5.31 5.04
C SER A 95 -18.16 5.17 5.58
N THR A 96 -17.50 4.09 5.21
CA THR A 96 -16.11 3.81 5.58
C THR A 96 -15.32 3.46 4.32
N PHE A 97 -14.28 4.23 4.05
CA PHE A 97 -13.34 4.01 2.97
C PHE A 97 -11.93 3.92 3.53
N PHE A 98 -11.31 2.76 3.40
CA PHE A 98 -9.91 2.54 3.75
C PHE A 98 -9.11 2.33 2.47
N TYR A 99 -8.07 3.14 2.28
CA TYR A 99 -7.19 3.04 1.13
C TYR A 99 -5.73 2.95 1.55
N ALA A 100 -5.00 2.04 0.90
CA ALA A 100 -3.54 2.01 0.94
C ALA A 100 -2.98 1.52 -0.40
N SER A 101 -1.89 2.13 -0.86
CA SER A 101 -1.12 1.63 -2.01
C SER A 101 -0.28 0.40 -1.64
N ASN A 102 -0.03 0.19 -0.34
CA ASN A 102 0.70 -0.95 0.20
C ASN A 102 0.11 -1.37 1.55
N TYR A 103 -0.33 -2.61 1.65
CA TYR A 103 -0.95 -3.19 2.85
C TYR A 103 0.02 -3.93 3.76
N SER A 104 1.29 -4.12 3.37
CA SER A 104 2.27 -4.76 4.26
C SER A 104 2.49 -3.92 5.51
N ILE A 105 2.21 -4.48 6.68
CA ILE A 105 2.48 -3.83 7.96
C ILE A 105 3.97 -3.52 8.07
N GLY A 106 4.84 -4.48 7.71
CA GLY A 106 6.29 -4.29 7.74
C GLY A 106 6.76 -3.13 6.85
N VAL A 107 6.21 -2.98 5.63
CA VAL A 107 6.55 -1.86 4.73
C VAL A 107 6.10 -0.53 5.32
N ASN A 108 4.90 -0.45 5.90
CA ASN A 108 4.42 0.80 6.49
C ASN A 108 5.23 1.20 7.74
N LEU A 109 5.61 0.25 8.59
CA LEU A 109 6.54 0.50 9.69
C LEU A 109 7.93 0.93 9.18
N PHE A 110 8.39 0.31 8.09
CA PHE A 110 9.65 0.66 7.46
C PHE A 110 9.65 2.09 6.89
N PHE A 111 8.53 2.57 6.32
CA PHE A 111 8.37 3.98 5.93
C PHE A 111 8.56 4.94 7.11
N GLN A 112 8.01 4.63 8.28
CA GLN A 112 8.16 5.49 9.47
C GLN A 112 9.57 5.45 10.02
N LEU A 113 10.16 4.26 10.10
CA LEU A 113 11.56 4.11 10.51
C LEU A 113 12.50 4.87 9.57
N ASN A 114 12.23 4.84 8.26
CA ASN A 114 13.01 5.58 7.27
C ASN A 114 12.94 7.09 7.49
N LYS A 115 11.74 7.66 7.68
CA LYS A 115 11.57 9.09 8.00
C LYS A 115 12.28 9.45 9.31
N PHE A 116 12.11 8.62 10.35
CA PHE A 116 12.73 8.86 11.64
C PHE A 116 14.27 8.83 11.54
N LEU A 117 14.83 7.82 10.86
CA LEU A 117 16.28 7.73 10.64
C LEU A 117 16.78 8.90 9.80
N ALA A 118 16.08 9.27 8.73
CA ALA A 118 16.42 10.42 7.90
C ALA A 118 16.53 11.71 8.73
N ARG A 119 15.57 11.95 9.63
CA ARG A 119 15.59 13.10 10.53
C ARG A 119 16.81 13.10 11.46
N LEU A 120 17.17 11.93 12.02
CA LEU A 120 18.36 11.80 12.87
C LEU A 120 19.65 12.02 12.08
N MET A 121 19.70 11.54 10.82
CA MET A 121 20.89 11.62 9.97
C MET A 121 21.07 12.98 9.30
N ASN A 122 20.02 13.78 9.14
CA ASN A 122 20.08 15.07 8.45
C ASN A 122 21.18 16.02 8.98
N PRO A 123 21.47 16.15 10.29
CA PRO A 123 22.59 16.97 10.76
C PRO A 123 23.98 16.41 10.41
N HIS A 124 24.11 15.15 10.03
CA HIS A 124 25.36 14.42 9.80
C HIS A 124 25.70 14.35 8.32
N LYS A 125 26.23 15.45 7.76
CA LYS A 125 26.47 15.61 6.32
C LYS A 125 27.63 14.78 5.78
N GLU A 126 28.42 14.18 6.65
CA GLU A 126 29.48 13.22 6.32
C GLU A 126 28.95 11.84 5.87
N TYR A 127 27.64 11.58 6.04
CA TYR A 127 26.99 10.36 5.58
C TYR A 127 26.33 10.56 4.23
N GLU A 128 26.70 9.73 3.27
CA GLU A 128 26.03 9.63 1.97
C GLU A 128 24.82 8.72 2.06
N ILE A 129 23.74 9.11 1.38
CA ILE A 129 22.49 8.34 1.32
C ILE A 129 22.55 7.40 0.12
N TYR A 130 22.30 6.12 0.37
CA TYR A 130 22.20 5.09 -0.66
C TYR A 130 20.86 4.36 -0.52
N THR A 131 20.08 4.28 -1.61
CA THR A 131 18.82 3.54 -1.65
C THR A 131 18.86 2.48 -2.75
N ASN A 132 18.39 1.28 -2.43
CA ASN A 132 18.37 0.17 -3.35
C ASN A 132 17.06 -0.61 -3.25
N GLU A 133 16.58 -1.12 -4.39
CA GLU A 133 15.48 -2.06 -4.46
C GLU A 133 15.78 -3.24 -5.36
N ILE A 134 15.31 -4.43 -5.00
CA ILE A 134 15.42 -5.65 -5.80
C ILE A 134 14.03 -6.27 -5.93
N HIS A 135 13.61 -6.54 -7.16
CA HIS A 135 12.34 -7.22 -7.48
C HIS A 135 12.51 -8.26 -8.58
N HIS A 136 11.49 -9.10 -8.73
CA HIS A 136 11.46 -10.13 -9.78
C HIS A 136 11.50 -9.54 -11.18
N LEU A 137 11.98 -10.33 -12.15
CA LEU A 137 12.19 -9.92 -13.55
C LEU A 137 10.91 -9.43 -14.25
N GLU A 138 9.73 -9.93 -13.86
CA GLU A 138 8.44 -9.55 -14.46
C GLU A 138 7.90 -8.19 -13.99
N LYS A 139 8.55 -7.53 -13.00
CA LYS A 139 8.10 -6.22 -12.51
C LYS A 139 8.41 -5.14 -13.54
N LYS A 140 7.35 -4.50 -14.05
CA LYS A 140 7.45 -3.54 -15.17
C LYS A 140 7.85 -2.13 -14.72
N ASP A 141 7.32 -1.69 -13.57
CA ASP A 141 7.62 -0.35 -13.02
C ASP A 141 9.02 -0.32 -12.40
N SER A 142 9.76 0.74 -12.66
CA SER A 142 11.10 1.02 -12.10
C SER A 142 11.30 2.55 -12.00
N PRO A 143 11.54 3.09 -10.79
CA PRO A 143 11.53 2.40 -9.49
C PRO A 143 10.15 1.90 -9.09
N SER A 144 10.09 1.02 -8.08
CA SER A 144 8.83 0.61 -7.47
C SER A 144 8.18 1.75 -6.68
N GLY A 145 6.85 1.74 -6.55
CA GLY A 145 6.16 2.72 -5.70
C GLY A 145 6.67 2.77 -4.26
N THR A 146 7.07 1.62 -3.69
CA THR A 146 7.69 1.56 -2.36
C THR A 146 9.03 2.29 -2.31
N ALA A 147 9.88 2.11 -3.32
CA ALA A 147 11.18 2.80 -3.38
C ALA A 147 11.01 4.32 -3.55
N ILE A 148 10.04 4.74 -4.35
CA ILE A 148 9.68 6.16 -4.50
C ILE A 148 9.23 6.74 -3.16
N THR A 149 8.29 6.08 -2.45
CA THR A 149 7.81 6.53 -1.13
C THR A 149 8.94 6.63 -0.10
N LEU A 150 9.92 5.70 -0.13
CA LEU A 150 11.10 5.76 0.73
C LEU A 150 11.98 6.97 0.41
N ALA A 151 12.28 7.21 -0.87
CA ALA A 151 13.08 8.36 -1.29
C ALA A 151 12.38 9.70 -0.96
N GLU A 152 11.08 9.81 -1.23
CA GLU A 152 10.27 10.99 -0.87
C GLU A 152 10.22 11.20 0.64
N GLY A 153 10.16 10.12 1.42
CA GLY A 153 10.23 10.19 2.88
C GLY A 153 11.57 10.73 3.40
N ILE A 154 12.69 10.43 2.72
CA ILE A 154 13.99 11.02 3.03
C ILE A 154 14.03 12.50 2.60
N ILE A 155 13.59 12.81 1.38
CA ILE A 155 13.53 14.18 0.85
C ILE A 155 12.76 15.11 1.79
N GLY A 156 11.64 14.62 2.35
CA GLY A 156 10.85 15.39 3.32
C GLY A 156 11.58 15.78 4.60
N GLU A 157 12.65 15.08 4.96
CA GLU A 157 13.47 15.35 6.17
C GLU A 157 14.82 16.02 5.83
N TYR A 158 15.18 16.17 4.55
CA TYR A 158 16.42 16.76 4.05
C TYR A 158 16.14 18.01 3.21
N PRO A 159 16.18 19.23 3.76
CA PRO A 159 15.86 20.47 3.03
C PRO A 159 16.71 20.72 1.78
N GLU A 160 17.92 20.15 1.71
CA GLU A 160 18.82 20.25 0.56
C GLU A 160 18.53 19.23 -0.54
N LYS A 161 17.65 18.26 -0.30
CA LYS A 161 17.23 17.28 -1.30
C LYS A 161 15.85 17.62 -1.83
N ASN A 162 15.66 17.62 -3.14
CA ASN A 162 14.39 18.02 -3.77
C ASN A 162 13.87 17.02 -4.80
N ALA A 163 14.69 16.05 -5.23
CA ALA A 163 14.33 15.07 -6.25
C ALA A 163 14.99 13.71 -6.00
N TRP A 164 14.52 12.72 -6.71
CA TRP A 164 15.18 11.43 -6.85
C TRP A 164 15.44 11.08 -8.31
N VAL A 165 16.47 10.29 -8.57
CA VAL A 165 16.82 9.74 -9.89
C VAL A 165 16.90 8.23 -9.82
N ASN A 166 16.60 7.53 -10.93
CA ASN A 166 16.62 6.08 -10.99
C ASN A 166 17.81 5.56 -11.81
N ASN A 167 18.63 4.70 -11.21
CA ASN A 167 19.78 4.08 -11.83
C ASN A 167 20.75 5.11 -12.48
N GLN A 168 20.91 6.26 -11.85
CA GLN A 168 21.77 7.34 -12.29
C GLN A 168 22.56 7.89 -11.10
N ILE A 169 23.74 8.46 -11.39
CA ILE A 169 24.52 9.19 -10.39
C ILE A 169 23.74 10.48 -10.04
N PRO A 170 23.39 10.69 -8.75
CA PRO A 170 22.61 11.83 -8.34
C PRO A 170 23.43 13.13 -8.35
N ASN A 171 22.79 14.25 -8.60
CA ASN A 171 23.32 15.56 -8.27
C ASN A 171 23.31 15.79 -6.75
N ALA A 172 23.89 16.89 -6.28
CA ALA A 172 23.98 17.20 -4.84
C ALA A 172 22.60 17.32 -4.15
N ASP A 173 21.58 17.73 -4.89
CA ASP A 173 20.20 17.91 -4.43
C ASP A 173 19.26 16.72 -4.73
N GLU A 174 19.81 15.61 -5.23
CA GLU A 174 19.05 14.41 -5.60
C GLU A 174 19.39 13.21 -4.71
N ILE A 175 18.51 12.21 -4.72
CA ILE A 175 18.72 10.88 -4.12
C ILE A 175 18.67 9.84 -5.23
N ALA A 176 19.69 8.97 -5.32
CA ALA A 176 19.66 7.85 -6.26
C ALA A 176 18.82 6.70 -5.71
N ILE A 177 17.92 6.17 -6.54
CA ILE A 177 17.26 4.88 -6.33
C ILE A 177 17.90 3.87 -7.26
N TRP A 178 18.59 2.88 -6.72
CA TRP A 178 19.19 1.81 -7.49
C TRP A 178 18.20 0.65 -7.60
N SER A 179 17.58 0.52 -8.77
CA SER A 179 16.57 -0.51 -9.03
C SER A 179 17.16 -1.71 -9.74
N GLN A 180 17.04 -2.89 -9.14
CA GLN A 180 17.51 -4.16 -9.69
C GLN A 180 16.32 -5.10 -9.96
N ARG A 181 16.50 -5.96 -10.95
CA ARG A 181 15.53 -7.00 -11.31
C ARG A 181 16.22 -8.34 -11.31
N GLU A 182 15.83 -9.22 -10.39
CA GLU A 182 16.56 -10.46 -10.13
C GLU A 182 15.59 -11.60 -9.77
N SER A 183 15.72 -12.71 -10.49
CA SER A 183 15.05 -13.98 -10.15
C SER A 183 13.54 -13.84 -9.89
N ILE A 184 13.07 -14.34 -8.75
CA ILE A 184 11.67 -14.35 -8.30
C ILE A 184 11.44 -13.52 -7.04
N ILE A 185 12.37 -12.63 -6.69
CA ILE A 185 12.34 -11.82 -5.45
C ILE A 185 11.08 -10.98 -5.38
N PRO A 186 10.22 -11.14 -4.36
CA PRO A 186 8.96 -10.39 -4.24
C PRO A 186 9.18 -8.89 -4.04
N GLY A 187 10.23 -8.51 -3.33
CA GLY A 187 10.66 -7.14 -3.11
C GLY A 187 11.56 -7.01 -1.89
N THR A 188 12.74 -6.45 -2.10
CA THR A 188 13.68 -6.05 -1.05
C THR A 188 13.99 -4.57 -1.20
N HIS A 189 13.98 -3.83 -0.11
CA HIS A 189 14.28 -2.40 -0.09
C HIS A 189 15.31 -2.13 0.99
N THR A 190 16.39 -1.46 0.63
CA THR A 190 17.50 -1.16 1.54
C THR A 190 17.80 0.33 1.51
N ILE A 191 17.93 0.93 2.69
CA ILE A 191 18.39 2.30 2.90
C ILE A 191 19.69 2.24 3.69
N LYS A 192 20.72 2.93 3.20
CA LYS A 192 22.02 3.04 3.88
C LYS A 192 22.41 4.50 4.03
N TYR A 193 23.04 4.78 5.14
CA TYR A 193 23.79 6.00 5.41
C TYR A 193 25.25 5.59 5.61
N ILE A 194 26.14 6.05 4.75
CA ILE A 194 27.51 5.56 4.63
C ILE A 194 28.48 6.72 4.84
N SER A 195 29.41 6.58 5.78
CA SER A 195 30.53 7.49 5.99
C SER A 195 31.86 6.77 5.70
N HIS A 196 32.98 7.47 5.86
CA HIS A 196 34.31 6.86 5.73
C HIS A 196 34.69 5.97 6.92
N VAL A 197 33.93 5.99 8.03
CA VAL A 197 34.25 5.24 9.26
C VAL A 197 33.26 4.11 9.54
N ASP A 198 31.98 4.25 9.15
CA ASP A 198 30.94 3.29 9.43
C ASP A 198 29.73 3.43 8.48
N GLN A 199 28.75 2.56 8.65
CA GLN A 199 27.46 2.68 7.96
C GLN A 199 26.30 2.29 8.88
N ILE A 200 25.15 2.90 8.64
CA ILE A 200 23.86 2.46 9.18
C ILE A 200 23.03 1.92 8.02
N GLU A 201 22.49 0.73 8.18
CA GLU A 201 21.68 0.07 7.16
C GLU A 201 20.35 -0.41 7.73
N MET A 202 19.26 -0.16 6.99
CA MET A 202 17.94 -0.73 7.22
C MET A 202 17.49 -1.48 5.99
N THR A 203 16.97 -2.68 6.15
CA THR A 203 16.44 -3.50 5.06
C THR A 203 15.07 -4.05 5.41
N HIS A 204 14.13 -3.94 4.47
CA HIS A 204 12.88 -4.67 4.47
C HIS A 204 12.90 -5.68 3.32
N GLU A 205 12.66 -6.94 3.62
CA GLU A 205 12.57 -8.02 2.66
C GLU A 205 11.20 -8.70 2.75
N ALA A 206 10.48 -8.73 1.63
CA ALA A 206 9.24 -9.49 1.52
C ALA A 206 9.55 -10.94 1.07
N PHE A 207 9.12 -11.92 1.84
CA PHE A 207 9.31 -13.35 1.48
C PHE A 207 8.21 -13.85 0.52
N SER A 208 7.04 -13.21 0.54
CA SER A 208 5.90 -13.58 -0.31
C SER A 208 4.91 -12.42 -0.41
N ARG A 209 3.81 -12.63 -1.19
CA ARG A 209 2.68 -11.69 -1.21
C ARG A 209 1.74 -11.81 -0.01
N GLU A 210 1.96 -12.78 0.86
CA GLU A 210 1.11 -13.05 2.03
C GLU A 210 1.02 -11.83 2.95
N GLY A 211 2.11 -11.09 3.16
CA GLY A 211 2.13 -9.88 3.99
C GLY A 211 1.16 -8.79 3.52
N PHE A 212 0.99 -8.61 2.21
CA PHE A 212 0.03 -7.65 1.66
C PHE A 212 -1.41 -8.12 1.87
N ALA A 213 -1.69 -9.40 1.62
CA ALA A 213 -3.00 -9.98 1.78
C ALA A 213 -3.42 -10.03 3.25
N LEU A 214 -2.50 -10.36 4.16
CA LEU A 214 -2.72 -10.31 5.61
C LEU A 214 -3.06 -8.89 6.07
N GLY A 215 -2.31 -7.90 5.64
CA GLY A 215 -2.59 -6.51 5.99
C GLY A 215 -3.95 -6.03 5.49
N ALA A 216 -4.39 -6.45 4.30
CA ALA A 216 -5.71 -6.12 3.78
C ALA A 216 -6.84 -6.77 4.63
N VAL A 217 -6.66 -8.01 5.11
CA VAL A 217 -7.62 -8.68 6.01
C VAL A 217 -7.63 -8.00 7.38
N ILE A 218 -6.47 -7.65 7.94
CA ILE A 218 -6.37 -6.90 9.22
C ILE A 218 -7.05 -5.53 9.09
N ALA A 219 -6.85 -4.82 7.97
CA ALA A 219 -7.55 -3.56 7.71
C ALA A 219 -9.07 -3.76 7.66
N ALA A 220 -9.54 -4.84 7.01
CA ALA A 220 -10.96 -5.17 6.94
C ALA A 220 -11.55 -5.48 8.34
N GLU A 221 -10.81 -6.19 9.20
CA GLU A 221 -11.20 -6.43 10.58
C GLU A 221 -11.31 -5.13 11.38
N TRP A 222 -10.35 -4.23 11.17
CA TRP A 222 -10.23 -3.00 11.93
C TRP A 222 -11.28 -1.94 11.53
N VAL A 223 -11.70 -1.87 10.26
CA VAL A 223 -12.65 -0.86 9.78
C VAL A 223 -14.11 -1.16 10.11
N LYS A 224 -14.44 -2.36 10.55
CA LYS A 224 -15.82 -2.84 10.72
C LYS A 224 -16.73 -1.85 11.45
N ASP A 225 -16.24 -1.25 12.53
CA ASP A 225 -17.02 -0.34 13.38
C ASP A 225 -16.54 1.13 13.28
N LYS A 226 -15.88 1.48 12.18
CA LYS A 226 -15.32 2.81 11.96
C LYS A 226 -16.05 3.53 10.83
N LYS A 227 -15.93 4.85 10.82
CA LYS A 227 -16.49 5.74 9.80
C LYS A 227 -15.42 6.71 9.30
N GLY A 228 -15.57 7.11 8.04
CA GLY A 228 -14.71 8.13 7.42
C GLY A 228 -13.68 7.55 6.48
N VAL A 229 -12.75 8.42 6.10
CA VAL A 229 -11.60 8.10 5.24
C VAL A 229 -10.45 7.67 6.14
N LEU A 230 -9.91 6.50 5.90
CA LEU A 230 -8.93 5.84 6.77
C LEU A 230 -7.78 5.27 5.94
N GLY A 231 -6.63 5.06 6.57
CA GLY A 231 -5.44 4.49 5.95
C GLY A 231 -4.59 3.66 6.90
N MET A 232 -3.42 3.25 6.43
CA MET A 232 -2.49 2.46 7.24
C MET A 232 -1.94 3.24 8.45
N GLU A 233 -1.83 4.56 8.36
CA GLU A 233 -1.39 5.41 9.47
C GLU A 233 -2.40 5.35 10.64
N ASP A 234 -3.70 5.39 10.33
CA ASP A 234 -4.77 5.26 11.34
C ASP A 234 -4.79 3.87 11.98
N LEU A 235 -4.64 2.82 11.15
CA LEU A 235 -4.61 1.43 11.60
C LEU A 235 -3.45 1.16 12.54
N LEU A 236 -2.27 1.66 12.21
CA LEU A 236 -1.02 1.40 12.93
C LEU A 236 -0.74 2.45 14.03
N LYS A 237 -1.55 3.52 14.11
CA LYS A 237 -1.38 4.63 15.06
C LYS A 237 0.00 5.30 14.91
N LEU A 238 0.38 5.59 13.67
CA LEU A 238 1.65 6.19 13.29
C LEU A 238 1.57 7.72 13.22
#